data_ef6ea86f8e401f95475de04aef8a387e
#
_entry.id   ef6ea86f8e401f95475de04aef8a387e
#
_cell.length_a   1.000
_cell.length_b   1.000
_cell.length_c   1.000
_cell.angle_alpha   90.00
_cell.angle_beta   90.00
_cell.angle_gamma   90.00
#
_symmetry.space_group_name_H-M   'P 1'
#
loop_
_entity.id
_entity.type
_entity.pdbx_description
1 polymer ?
#
loop_
_entity_poly.entity_id
_entity_poly.type
_entity_poly.pdbx_seq_one_letter_code
_entity_poly.pdbx_strand_id
1 'polypeptide(L)'
;MPVRFPSTDPREWIQRARSSLAIAHCQKPEIYREDLCYQAQQAAEKAIKAVFIARALPFPHIHDLLNLFLRLEKSGLIIPDAIKTASRLTPFAVHTRYPGFEFPVSEEEYTEALALSESVVHWAENIISG
;
A
#
# COMPACT_ATOMS: atom_id res chain seq x y z
N MET A 1 11.94 2.90 -17.39
CA MET A 1 10.47 2.97 -17.35
C MET A 1 9.87 1.56 -17.43
N PRO A 2 8.94 1.24 -16.54
CA PRO A 2 8.24 -0.04 -16.64
C PRO A 2 7.38 -0.11 -17.91
N VAL A 3 7.15 -1.32 -18.42
CA VAL A 3 6.18 -1.54 -19.50
C VAL A 3 4.78 -1.23 -18.94
N ARG A 4 4.00 -0.46 -19.68
CA ARG A 4 2.67 -0.06 -19.24
C ARG A 4 1.59 -1.02 -19.72
N PHE A 5 0.61 -1.24 -18.84
CA PHE A 5 -0.59 -2.01 -19.15
C PHE A 5 -1.82 -1.11 -18.98
N PRO A 6 -2.98 -1.51 -19.51
CA PRO A 6 -4.21 -0.75 -19.25
C PRO A 6 -4.55 -0.70 -17.75
N SER A 7 -5.25 0.35 -17.33
CA SER A 7 -5.65 0.52 -15.91
C SER A 7 -6.62 -0.57 -15.42
N THR A 8 -7.17 -1.37 -16.34
CA THR A 8 -8.01 -2.52 -16.03
C THR A 8 -7.22 -3.80 -15.84
N ASP A 9 -5.90 -3.74 -16.02
CA ASP A 9 -5.02 -4.89 -15.86
C ASP A 9 -4.35 -4.83 -14.49
N PRO A 10 -4.45 -5.87 -13.66
CA PRO A 10 -3.85 -5.86 -12.33
C PRO A 10 -2.33 -5.65 -12.36
N ARG A 11 -1.65 -6.04 -13.44
CA ARG A 11 -0.20 -5.86 -13.59
C ARG A 11 0.20 -4.39 -13.57
N GLU A 12 -0.63 -3.51 -14.11
CA GLU A 12 -0.35 -2.07 -14.07
C GLU A 12 -0.31 -1.57 -12.62
N TRP A 13 -1.24 -2.02 -11.80
CA TRP A 13 -1.32 -1.58 -10.40
C TRP A 13 -0.23 -2.19 -9.52
N ILE A 14 0.21 -3.41 -9.82
CA ILE A 14 1.39 -3.97 -9.14
C ILE A 14 2.64 -3.17 -9.47
N GLN A 15 2.83 -2.77 -10.72
CA GLN A 15 3.97 -1.93 -11.09
C GLN A 15 3.92 -0.57 -10.41
N ARG A 16 2.74 0.03 -10.29
CA ARG A 16 2.56 1.29 -9.59
C ARG A 16 2.81 1.15 -8.08
N ALA A 17 2.42 0.02 -7.51
CA ALA A 17 2.72 -0.29 -6.12
C ALA A 17 4.24 -0.40 -5.90
N ARG A 18 4.95 -1.09 -6.78
CA ARG A 18 6.40 -1.20 -6.72
C ARG A 18 7.10 0.14 -6.89
N SER A 19 6.57 1.00 -7.76
CA SER A 19 7.10 2.36 -7.94
C SER A 19 6.97 3.16 -6.64
N SER A 20 5.79 3.14 -6.01
CA SER A 20 5.59 3.83 -4.73
C SER A 20 6.50 3.25 -3.64
N LEU A 21 6.68 1.94 -3.61
CA LEU A 21 7.54 1.28 -2.64
C LEU A 21 9.01 1.69 -2.83
N ALA A 22 9.47 1.77 -4.07
CA ALA A 22 10.82 2.24 -4.38
C ALA A 22 11.03 3.67 -3.89
N ILE A 23 10.04 4.54 -4.07
CA ILE A 23 10.10 5.91 -3.55
C ILE A 23 10.15 5.88 -2.02
N ALA A 24 9.35 5.02 -1.38
CA ALA A 24 9.33 4.91 0.08
C ALA A 24 10.69 4.52 0.67
N HIS A 25 11.51 3.79 -0.08
CA HIS A 25 12.87 3.41 0.34
C HIS A 25 13.91 4.50 0.11
N CYS A 26 13.56 5.58 -0.56
CA CYS A 26 14.51 6.61 -0.98
C CYS A 26 14.80 7.60 0.15
N GLN A 27 15.55 7.16 1.17
CA GLN A 27 15.95 8.03 2.28
C GLN A 27 17.03 9.01 1.85
N LYS A 28 16.74 10.30 2.03
CA LYS A 28 17.70 11.40 1.82
C LYS A 28 17.48 12.43 2.91
N PRO A 29 18.51 13.20 3.28
CA PRO A 29 18.38 14.20 4.34
C PRO A 29 17.27 15.21 4.12
N GLU A 30 16.93 15.52 2.87
CA GLU A 30 15.90 16.50 2.52
C GLU A 30 14.48 15.95 2.59
N ILE A 31 14.31 14.64 2.71
CA ILE A 31 12.99 14.00 2.64
C ILE A 31 12.48 13.68 4.05
N TYR A 32 11.28 14.15 4.34
CA TYR A 32 10.61 13.81 5.59
C TYR A 32 10.17 12.34 5.58
N ARG A 33 10.32 11.67 6.72
CA ARG A 33 9.82 10.29 6.87
C ARG A 33 8.32 10.19 6.64
N GLU A 34 7.57 11.24 6.98
CA GLU A 34 6.13 11.32 6.73
C GLU A 34 5.81 11.12 5.26
N ASP A 35 6.59 11.74 4.38
CA ASP A 35 6.39 11.60 2.94
C ASP A 35 6.71 10.18 2.46
N LEU A 36 7.73 9.57 3.03
CA LEU A 36 8.09 8.19 2.71
C LEU A 36 7.05 7.20 3.21
N CYS A 37 6.52 7.42 4.41
CA CYS A 37 5.44 6.59 4.96
C CYS A 37 4.15 6.74 4.14
N TYR A 38 3.87 7.94 3.63
CA TYR A 38 2.77 8.14 2.69
C TYR A 38 2.96 7.25 1.45
N GLN A 39 4.15 7.21 0.90
CA GLN A 39 4.44 6.36 -0.26
C GLN A 39 4.31 4.86 0.08
N ALA A 40 4.72 4.47 1.28
CA ALA A 40 4.53 3.09 1.74
C ALA A 40 3.05 2.72 1.80
N GLN A 41 2.21 3.62 2.31
CA GLN A 41 0.76 3.42 2.34
C GLN A 41 0.20 3.35 0.92
N GLN A 42 0.65 4.23 0.02
CA GLN A 42 0.20 4.22 -1.36
C GLN A 42 0.58 2.93 -2.07
N ALA A 43 1.76 2.39 -1.78
CA ALA A 43 2.19 1.11 -2.34
C ALA A 43 1.23 -0.02 -1.92
N ALA A 44 0.89 -0.08 -0.64
CA ALA A 44 -0.05 -1.07 -0.12
C ALA A 44 -1.44 -0.92 -0.77
N GLU A 45 -1.95 0.30 -0.85
CA GLU A 45 -3.26 0.57 -1.43
C GLU A 45 -3.32 0.17 -2.91
N LYS A 46 -2.29 0.51 -3.68
CA LYS A 46 -2.22 0.15 -5.10
C LYS A 46 -2.10 -1.36 -5.31
N ALA A 47 -1.38 -2.05 -4.44
CA ALA A 47 -1.28 -3.50 -4.47
C ALA A 47 -2.64 -4.16 -4.19
N ILE A 48 -3.37 -3.64 -3.22
CA ILE A 48 -4.73 -4.12 -2.90
C ILE A 48 -5.66 -3.85 -4.09
N LYS A 49 -5.55 -2.69 -4.72
CA LYS A 49 -6.33 -2.38 -5.92
C LYS A 49 -6.09 -3.40 -7.03
N ALA A 50 -4.84 -3.83 -7.22
CA ALA A 50 -4.51 -4.87 -8.19
C ALA A 50 -5.28 -6.17 -7.89
N VAL A 51 -5.39 -6.53 -6.61
CA VAL A 51 -6.15 -7.73 -6.21
C VAL A 51 -7.65 -7.57 -6.50
N PHE A 52 -8.23 -6.40 -6.23
CA PHE A 52 -9.62 -6.12 -6.59
C PHE A 52 -9.84 -6.31 -8.09
N ILE A 53 -8.98 -5.75 -8.91
CA ILE A 53 -9.08 -5.85 -10.37
C ILE A 53 -8.94 -7.31 -10.82
N ALA A 54 -7.98 -8.06 -10.27
CA ALA A 54 -7.77 -9.46 -10.61
C ALA A 54 -8.99 -10.32 -10.27
N ARG A 55 -9.77 -9.94 -9.27
CA ARG A 55 -10.99 -10.64 -8.86
C ARG A 55 -12.25 -10.05 -9.49
N ALA A 56 -12.10 -9.11 -10.43
CA ALA A 56 -13.22 -8.44 -11.09
C ALA A 56 -14.18 -7.75 -10.12
N LEU A 57 -13.64 -7.18 -9.05
CA LEU A 57 -14.40 -6.44 -8.05
C LEU A 57 -14.20 -4.93 -8.24
N PRO A 58 -15.24 -4.11 -8.08
CA PRO A 58 -15.08 -2.67 -8.13
C PRO A 58 -14.25 -2.19 -6.94
N PHE A 59 -13.28 -1.30 -7.20
CA PHE A 59 -12.45 -0.75 -6.14
C PHE A 59 -13.13 0.47 -5.52
N PRO A 60 -13.43 0.45 -4.22
CA PRO A 60 -14.05 1.60 -3.57
C PRO A 60 -13.04 2.74 -3.38
N HIS A 61 -13.52 4.00 -3.44
CA HIS A 61 -12.67 5.18 -3.25
C HIS A 61 -12.48 5.46 -1.75
N ILE A 62 -11.80 4.57 -1.06
CA ILE A 62 -11.49 4.69 0.37
C ILE A 62 -10.02 4.38 0.59
N HIS A 63 -9.45 4.97 1.67
CA HIS A 63 -8.05 4.78 2.02
C HIS A 63 -7.87 3.88 3.25
N ASP A 64 -8.96 3.43 3.85
CA ASP A 64 -8.93 2.53 5.01
C ASP A 64 -8.60 1.12 4.54
N LEU A 65 -7.36 0.71 4.79
CA LEU A 65 -6.87 -0.59 4.32
C LEU A 65 -7.61 -1.75 4.97
N LEU A 66 -7.99 -1.63 6.25
CA LEU A 66 -8.74 -2.70 6.90
C LEU A 66 -10.08 -2.93 6.20
N ASN A 67 -10.77 -1.86 5.86
CA ASN A 67 -12.04 -1.95 5.14
C ASN A 67 -11.85 -2.65 3.78
N LEU A 68 -10.77 -2.31 3.08
CA LEU A 68 -10.44 -2.96 1.81
C LEU A 68 -10.20 -4.46 2.00
N PHE A 69 -9.43 -4.85 3.01
CA PHE A 69 -9.20 -6.26 3.30
C PHE A 69 -10.49 -7.00 3.65
N LEU A 70 -11.36 -6.39 4.46
CA LEU A 70 -12.62 -6.99 4.84
C LEU A 70 -13.55 -7.21 3.64
N ARG A 71 -13.55 -6.29 2.68
CA ARG A 71 -14.31 -6.44 1.44
C ARG A 71 -13.79 -7.59 0.60
N LEU A 72 -12.47 -7.77 0.53
CA LEU A 72 -11.86 -8.89 -0.18
C LEU A 72 -12.20 -10.21 0.52
N GLU A 73 -12.17 -10.26 1.84
CA GLU A 73 -12.58 -11.45 2.59
C GLU A 73 -14.04 -11.79 2.36
N LYS A 74 -14.90 -10.78 2.29
CA LYS A 74 -16.32 -10.97 2.01
C LYS A 74 -16.55 -11.59 0.63
N SER A 75 -15.63 -11.31 -0.32
CA SER A 75 -15.69 -11.89 -1.66
C SER A 75 -15.18 -13.34 -1.71
N GLY A 76 -14.69 -13.88 -0.60
CA GLY A 76 -14.22 -15.25 -0.49
C GLY A 76 -12.70 -15.42 -0.41
N LEU A 77 -11.95 -14.34 -0.40
CA LEU A 77 -10.49 -14.42 -0.30
C LEU A 77 -10.08 -14.56 1.17
N ILE A 78 -9.17 -15.50 1.44
CA ILE A 78 -8.60 -15.66 2.78
C ILE A 78 -7.35 -14.80 2.87
N ILE A 79 -7.33 -13.87 3.83
CA ILE A 79 -6.22 -12.96 4.03
C ILE A 79 -5.57 -13.25 5.37
N PRO A 80 -4.26 -13.56 5.41
CA PRO A 80 -3.56 -13.78 6.67
C PRO A 80 -3.62 -12.56 7.58
N ASP A 81 -3.70 -12.79 8.89
CA ASP A 81 -3.73 -11.70 9.87
C ASP A 81 -2.48 -10.80 9.77
N ALA A 82 -1.33 -11.40 9.46
CA ALA A 82 -0.09 -10.65 9.27
C ALA A 82 -0.23 -9.60 8.17
N ILE A 83 -0.98 -9.90 7.10
CA ILE A 83 -1.23 -8.93 6.01
C ILE A 83 -2.21 -7.85 6.47
N LYS A 84 -3.25 -8.23 7.21
CA LYS A 84 -4.24 -7.27 7.72
C LYS A 84 -3.63 -6.29 8.74
N THR A 85 -2.51 -6.63 9.37
CA THR A 85 -1.76 -5.72 10.24
C THR A 85 -1.31 -4.46 9.51
N ALA A 86 -1.19 -4.53 8.18
CA ALA A 86 -0.85 -3.36 7.35
C ALA A 86 -1.90 -2.25 7.43
N SER A 87 -3.07 -2.49 8.05
CA SER A 87 -4.05 -1.44 8.34
C SER A 87 -3.44 -0.29 9.17
N ARG A 88 -2.33 -0.55 9.87
CA ARG A 88 -1.58 0.49 10.58
C ARG A 88 -1.01 1.57 9.67
N LEU A 89 -0.94 1.32 8.36
CA LEU A 89 -0.50 2.31 7.38
C LEU A 89 -1.56 3.36 7.09
N THR A 90 -2.83 3.06 7.36
CA THR A 90 -3.95 3.94 6.98
C THR A 90 -3.77 5.41 7.41
N PRO A 91 -3.30 5.72 8.64
CA PRO A 91 -3.12 7.12 9.03
C PRO A 91 -2.19 7.91 8.10
N PHE A 92 -1.23 7.26 7.47
CA PHE A 92 -0.29 7.94 6.56
C PHE A 92 -0.94 8.39 5.25
N ALA A 93 -2.14 7.92 4.93
CA ALA A 93 -2.85 8.35 3.72
C ALA A 93 -3.24 9.83 3.77
N VAL A 94 -3.50 10.36 4.96
CA VAL A 94 -4.07 11.70 5.13
C VAL A 94 -3.28 12.53 6.14
N HIS A 95 -3.02 11.99 7.32
CA HIS A 95 -2.60 12.79 8.48
C HIS A 95 -1.21 13.40 8.38
N THR A 96 -0.24 12.69 7.84
CA THR A 96 1.16 13.12 7.84
C THR A 96 1.51 14.10 6.72
N ARG A 97 0.56 14.45 5.86
CA ARG A 97 0.78 15.39 4.78
C ARG A 97 0.76 16.86 5.21
N TYR A 98 0.13 17.15 6.34
CA TYR A 98 -0.12 18.52 6.74
C TYR A 98 0.92 18.98 7.76
N PRO A 99 1.52 20.16 7.56
CA PRO A 99 2.38 20.76 8.58
C PRO A 99 1.60 20.95 9.88
N GLY A 100 2.28 20.83 11.02
CA GLY A 100 1.66 21.06 12.32
C GLY A 100 1.34 19.81 13.12
N PHE A 101 1.64 18.62 12.59
CA PHE A 101 1.59 17.41 13.41
C PHE A 101 2.69 17.46 14.45
N GLU A 102 2.32 17.21 15.69
CA GLU A 102 3.20 17.40 16.85
C GLU A 102 4.36 16.41 16.91
N PHE A 103 4.17 15.21 16.36
CA PHE A 103 5.14 14.15 16.50
C PHE A 103 5.67 13.71 15.14
N PRO A 104 6.96 13.94 14.88
CA PRO A 104 7.57 13.42 13.66
C PRO A 104 7.59 11.88 13.70
N VAL A 105 7.55 11.27 12.52
CA VAL A 105 7.65 9.82 12.39
C VAL A 105 9.04 9.38 12.83
N SER A 106 9.09 8.41 13.75
CA SER A 106 10.35 7.84 14.22
C SER A 106 10.95 6.91 13.15
N GLU A 107 12.23 6.61 13.31
CA GLU A 107 12.89 5.63 12.45
C GLU A 107 12.25 4.25 12.57
N GLU A 108 11.83 3.87 13.77
CA GLU A 108 11.15 2.59 14.01
C GLU A 108 9.79 2.53 13.33
N GLU A 109 9.02 3.59 13.40
CA GLU A 109 7.73 3.69 12.71
C GLU A 109 7.91 3.59 11.19
N TYR A 110 8.93 4.26 10.66
CA TYR A 110 9.25 4.21 9.24
C TYR A 110 9.65 2.79 8.80
N THR A 111 10.52 2.13 9.58
CA THR A 111 10.96 0.76 9.29
C THR A 111 9.77 -0.20 9.31
N GLU A 112 8.87 -0.05 10.29
CA GLU A 112 7.64 -0.84 10.34
C GLU A 112 6.76 -0.58 9.13
N ALA A 113 6.59 0.68 8.74
CA ALA A 113 5.77 1.04 7.59
C ALA A 113 6.29 0.39 6.31
N LEU A 114 7.60 0.40 6.10
CA LEU A 114 8.21 -0.28 4.95
C LEU A 114 7.93 -1.77 4.96
N ALA A 115 8.13 -2.42 6.10
CA ALA A 115 7.94 -3.85 6.23
C ALA A 115 6.48 -4.25 5.97
N LEU A 116 5.54 -3.49 6.50
CA LEU A 116 4.10 -3.73 6.29
C LEU A 116 3.74 -3.57 4.81
N SER A 117 4.24 -2.52 4.18
CA SER A 117 3.97 -2.25 2.77
C SER A 117 4.54 -3.33 1.87
N GLU A 118 5.78 -3.74 2.11
CA GLU A 118 6.42 -4.82 1.35
C GLU A 118 5.64 -6.12 1.45
N SER A 119 5.14 -6.45 2.65
CA SER A 119 4.34 -7.64 2.86
C SER A 119 3.07 -7.64 2.01
N VAL A 120 2.39 -6.50 1.95
CA VAL A 120 1.16 -6.38 1.15
C VAL A 120 1.46 -6.50 -0.35
N VAL A 121 2.50 -5.80 -0.82
CA VAL A 121 2.88 -5.87 -2.24
C VAL A 121 3.23 -7.30 -2.63
N HIS A 122 4.02 -7.99 -1.81
CA HIS A 122 4.42 -9.36 -2.07
C HIS A 122 3.23 -10.32 -2.06
N TRP A 123 2.33 -10.17 -1.08
CA TRP A 123 1.10 -10.95 -0.99
C TRP A 123 0.24 -10.77 -2.24
N ALA A 124 0.06 -9.53 -2.69
CA ALA A 124 -0.73 -9.22 -3.88
C ALA A 124 -0.10 -9.81 -5.13
N GLU A 125 1.23 -9.73 -5.26
CA GLU A 125 1.94 -10.35 -6.38
C GLU A 125 1.70 -11.85 -6.47
N ASN A 126 1.73 -12.53 -5.34
CA ASN A 126 1.49 -13.96 -5.28
C ASN A 126 0.07 -14.34 -5.70
N ILE A 127 -0.91 -13.53 -5.33
CA ILE A 127 -2.30 -13.75 -5.74
C ILE A 127 -2.45 -13.59 -7.24
N ILE A 128 -1.85 -12.54 -7.81
CA ILE A 128 -2.01 -12.20 -9.22
C ILE A 128 -1.27 -13.20 -10.12
N SER A 129 -0.10 -13.65 -9.72
CA SER A 129 0.69 -14.62 -10.49
C SER A 129 0.27 -16.07 -10.27
N GLY A 130 -0.44 -16.31 -9.21
CA GLY A 130 -0.96 -17.64 -8.89
C GLY A 130 -2.35 -17.83 -9.45
#